data_12b596ae7bac1fa2b08732a9cc7182b0
#
_entry.id   12b596ae7bac1fa2b08732a9cc7182b0
#
_cell.length_a   1.000
_cell.length_b   1.000
_cell.length_c   1.000
_cell.angle_alpha   90.00
_cell.angle_beta   90.00
_cell.angle_gamma   90.00
#
_symmetry.space_group_name_H-M   'P 1'
#
loop_
_entity.id
_entity.type
_entity.pdbx_description
1 polymer ?
#
loop_
_entity_poly.entity_id
_entity_poly.type
_entity_poly.pdbx_seq_one_letter_code
_entity_poly.pdbx_strand_id
1 'polypeptide(L)'
;MLKIQKNALEEKNDSFRYPNLHTILMVEESLKQQRDIPIKISELKRNLPKQVMHQTLKIILNYLFMSGKIIYGPRGVQWIYSEPEHLKEMMKTSLELLP
;
A
#
# COMPACT_ATOMS: atom_id res chain seq x y z
N MET A 1 -6.67 19.93 11.40
CA MET A 1 -6.09 19.12 10.29
C MET A 1 -6.53 17.68 10.36
N LEU A 2 -6.13 16.96 11.40
CA LEU A 2 -6.53 15.57 11.55
C LEU A 2 -8.04 15.41 11.61
N LYS A 3 -8.69 16.34 12.29
CA LYS A 3 -10.14 16.30 12.44
C LYS A 3 -10.84 16.43 11.08
N ILE A 4 -10.32 17.26 10.20
CA ILE A 4 -10.90 17.44 8.87
C ILE A 4 -10.74 16.16 8.05
N GLN A 5 -9.58 15.54 8.10
CA GLN A 5 -9.32 14.31 7.39
C GLN A 5 -10.22 13.17 7.89
N LYS A 6 -10.36 13.08 9.19
CA LYS A 6 -11.20 12.08 9.81
C LYS A 6 -12.66 12.26 9.37
N ASN A 7 -13.13 13.49 9.38
CA ASN A 7 -14.50 13.77 8.96
C ASN A 7 -14.75 13.40 7.52
N ALA A 8 -13.79 13.71 6.65
CA ALA A 8 -13.92 13.38 5.23
C ALA A 8 -14.01 11.87 5.03
N LEU A 9 -13.22 11.10 5.76
CA LEU A 9 -13.29 9.64 5.67
C LEU A 9 -14.60 9.10 6.24
N GLU A 10 -15.04 9.65 7.36
CA GLU A 10 -16.28 9.23 7.96
C GLU A 10 -17.50 9.53 7.11
N GLU A 11 -17.49 10.69 6.45
CA GLU A 11 -18.59 11.06 5.58
C GLU A 11 -18.74 10.12 4.39
N LYS A 12 -17.63 9.56 3.91
CA LYS A 12 -17.65 8.64 2.78
C LYS A 12 -17.83 7.19 3.19
N ASN A 13 -17.92 6.94 4.47
CA ASN A 13 -17.98 5.61 5.02
C ASN A 13 -19.21 4.82 4.58
N ASP A 14 -20.27 5.50 4.22
CA ASP A 14 -21.48 4.85 3.76
C ASP A 14 -21.33 4.25 2.38
N SER A 15 -20.42 4.78 1.57
CA SER A 15 -20.28 4.41 0.17
C SER A 15 -19.04 3.57 -0.14
N PHE A 16 -18.13 3.40 0.81
CA PHE A 16 -16.97 2.57 0.58
C PHE A 16 -16.50 1.93 1.89
N ARG A 17 -15.67 0.90 1.75
CA ARG A 17 -15.13 0.18 2.89
C ARG A 17 -13.64 0.43 3.00
N TYR A 18 -13.17 0.54 4.23
CA TYR A 18 -11.75 0.63 4.48
C TYR A 18 -11.07 -0.68 4.10
N PRO A 19 -9.89 -0.62 3.50
CA PRO A 19 -9.15 -1.84 3.23
C PRO A 19 -8.75 -2.50 4.54
N ASN A 20 -8.79 -3.83 4.56
CA ASN A 20 -8.25 -4.53 5.70
C ASN A 20 -6.75 -4.76 5.51
N LEU A 21 -6.07 -5.13 6.59
CA LEU A 21 -4.63 -5.30 6.56
C LEU A 21 -4.20 -6.37 5.56
N HIS A 22 -4.95 -7.47 5.49
CA HIS A 22 -4.62 -8.55 4.57
C HIS A 22 -4.60 -8.07 3.11
N THR A 23 -5.57 -7.27 2.74
CA THR A 23 -5.64 -6.72 1.38
C THR A 23 -4.49 -5.77 1.10
N ILE A 24 -4.15 -4.93 2.09
CA ILE A 24 -3.01 -4.01 1.95
C ILE A 24 -1.72 -4.78 1.73
N LEU A 25 -1.49 -5.80 2.54
CA LEU A 25 -0.27 -6.61 2.43
C LEU A 25 -0.20 -7.35 1.09
N MET A 26 -1.34 -7.81 0.60
CA MET A 26 -1.40 -8.47 -0.70
C MET A 26 -0.97 -7.53 -1.82
N VAL A 27 -1.47 -6.29 -1.80
CA VAL A 27 -1.11 -5.29 -2.81
C VAL A 27 0.38 -4.94 -2.69
N GLU A 28 0.87 -4.74 -1.47
CA GLU A 28 2.29 -4.47 -1.25
C GLU A 28 3.16 -5.57 -1.84
N GLU A 29 2.81 -6.81 -1.57
CA GLU A 29 3.60 -7.94 -2.03
C GLU A 29 3.63 -8.01 -3.56
N SER A 30 2.49 -7.77 -4.20
CA SER A 30 2.43 -7.76 -5.65
C SER A 30 3.30 -6.68 -6.26
N LEU A 31 3.35 -5.50 -5.63
CA LEU A 31 4.19 -4.41 -6.09
C LEU A 31 5.67 -4.69 -5.85
N LYS A 32 6.00 -5.31 -4.72
CA LYS A 32 7.39 -5.65 -4.41
C LYS A 32 7.96 -6.64 -5.42
N GLN A 33 7.15 -7.57 -5.89
CA GLN A 33 7.59 -8.55 -6.87
C GLN A 33 7.96 -7.90 -8.19
N GLN A 34 7.45 -6.70 -8.45
CA GLN A 34 7.76 -5.96 -9.67
C GLN A 34 8.56 -4.70 -9.36
N ARG A 35 9.38 -4.78 -8.35
CA ARG A 35 10.28 -3.67 -7.98
C ARG A 35 11.09 -3.23 -9.20
N ASP A 36 11.29 -1.93 -9.32
CA ASP A 36 12.05 -1.30 -10.40
C ASP A 36 11.37 -1.32 -11.76
N ILE A 37 10.17 -1.87 -11.85
CA ILE A 37 9.41 -1.91 -13.09
C ILE A 37 8.06 -1.23 -12.84
N PRO A 38 7.76 -0.11 -13.52
CA PRO A 38 6.45 0.50 -13.38
C PRO A 38 5.35 -0.42 -13.90
N ILE A 39 4.22 -0.45 -13.23
CA ILE A 39 3.10 -1.26 -13.63
C ILE A 39 1.85 -0.40 -13.67
N LYS A 40 1.06 -0.54 -14.72
CA LYS A 40 -0.20 0.17 -14.83
C LYS A 40 -1.18 -0.36 -13.78
N ILE A 41 -2.02 0.54 -13.27
CA ILE A 41 -2.99 0.15 -12.25
C ILE A 41 -3.89 -0.97 -12.76
N SER A 42 -4.29 -0.93 -14.03
CA SER A 42 -5.12 -1.98 -14.60
C SER A 42 -4.41 -3.34 -14.60
N GLU A 43 -3.11 -3.33 -14.90
CA GLU A 43 -2.32 -4.56 -14.86
C GLU A 43 -2.14 -5.07 -13.44
N LEU A 44 -1.84 -4.18 -12.52
CA LEU A 44 -1.72 -4.53 -11.12
C LEU A 44 -3.01 -5.19 -10.64
N LYS A 45 -4.13 -4.60 -10.97
CA LYS A 45 -5.44 -5.12 -10.57
C LYS A 45 -5.67 -6.52 -11.09
N ARG A 46 -5.28 -6.79 -12.33
CA ARG A 46 -5.44 -8.13 -12.92
C ARG A 46 -4.51 -9.16 -12.29
N ASN A 47 -3.34 -8.71 -11.86
CA ASN A 47 -2.32 -9.63 -11.35
C ASN A 47 -2.47 -9.94 -9.86
N LEU A 48 -3.38 -9.27 -9.16
CA LEU A 48 -3.60 -9.55 -7.75
C LEU A 48 -4.21 -10.93 -7.56
N PRO A 49 -3.78 -11.67 -6.53
CA PRO A 49 -4.33 -13.00 -6.27
C PRO A 49 -5.82 -13.01 -6.03
N LYS A 50 -6.36 -11.92 -5.47
CA LYS A 50 -7.79 -11.77 -5.25
C LYS A 50 -8.25 -10.46 -5.84
N GLN A 51 -9.50 -10.44 -6.29
CA GLN A 51 -10.08 -9.25 -6.86
C GLN A 51 -10.24 -8.16 -5.78
N VAL A 52 -9.84 -6.96 -6.12
CA VAL A 52 -9.97 -5.80 -5.25
C VAL A 52 -10.74 -4.72 -6.00
N MET A 53 -11.71 -4.11 -5.34
CA MET A 53 -12.48 -3.05 -5.95
C MET A 53 -11.56 -1.87 -6.28
N HIS A 54 -11.87 -1.19 -7.37
CA HIS A 54 -11.05 -0.08 -7.85
C HIS A 54 -10.86 1.01 -6.78
N GLN A 55 -11.94 1.37 -6.11
CA GLN A 55 -11.86 2.39 -5.06
C GLN A 55 -10.97 1.97 -3.91
N THR A 56 -11.09 0.71 -3.51
CA THR A 56 -10.26 0.15 -2.44
C THR A 56 -8.80 0.17 -2.83
N LEU A 57 -8.50 -0.23 -4.05
CA LEU A 57 -7.13 -0.23 -4.56
C LEU A 57 -6.56 1.19 -4.58
N LYS A 58 -7.35 2.17 -4.99
CA LYS A 58 -6.90 3.56 -4.99
C LYS A 58 -6.56 4.06 -3.59
N ILE A 59 -7.35 3.67 -2.61
CA ILE A 59 -7.08 4.05 -1.21
C ILE A 59 -5.77 3.44 -0.74
N ILE A 60 -5.55 2.17 -1.05
CA ILE A 60 -4.31 1.48 -0.68
C ILE A 60 -3.11 2.13 -1.35
N LEU A 61 -3.20 2.39 -2.65
CA LEU A 61 -2.09 3.01 -3.37
C LEU A 61 -1.78 4.40 -2.84
N ASN A 62 -2.82 5.17 -2.52
CA ASN A 62 -2.62 6.48 -1.95
C ASN A 62 -1.90 6.40 -0.60
N TYR A 63 -2.29 5.44 0.23
CA TYR A 63 -1.63 5.19 1.50
C TYR A 63 -0.15 4.86 1.30
N LEU A 64 0.14 3.96 0.35
CA LEU A 64 1.52 3.58 0.08
C LEU A 64 2.34 4.74 -0.47
N PHE A 65 1.73 5.57 -1.29
CA PHE A 65 2.39 6.77 -1.81
C PHE A 65 2.72 7.74 -0.69
N MET A 66 1.76 8.01 0.17
CA MET A 66 1.95 8.90 1.30
C MET A 66 2.99 8.37 2.28
N SER A 67 3.16 7.06 2.32
CA SER A 67 4.16 6.41 3.18
C SER A 67 5.55 6.34 2.52
N GLY A 68 5.69 6.84 1.30
CA GLY A 68 6.97 6.85 0.62
C GLY A 68 7.40 5.51 0.07
N LYS A 69 6.48 4.59 -0.12
CA LYS A 69 6.81 3.25 -0.60
C LYS A 69 6.68 3.08 -2.09
N ILE A 70 5.85 3.91 -2.72
CA ILE A 70 5.65 3.87 -4.17
C ILE A 70 5.69 5.27 -4.73
N ILE A 71 5.87 5.35 -6.04
CA ILE A 71 5.71 6.60 -6.79
C ILE A 71 4.79 6.34 -7.97
N TYR A 72 4.16 7.41 -8.45
CA TYR A 72 3.37 7.39 -9.68
C TYR A 72 4.19 8.03 -10.78
N GLY A 73 4.22 7.40 -11.92
CA GLY A 73 4.90 7.95 -13.08
C GLY A 73 4.08 7.77 -14.33
N PRO A 74 4.58 8.25 -15.48
CA PRO A 74 3.84 8.13 -16.74
C PRO A 74 3.60 6.69 -17.18
N ARG A 75 4.40 5.76 -16.69
CA ARG A 75 4.24 4.34 -17.02
C ARG A 75 3.44 3.57 -15.99
N GLY A 76 3.07 4.20 -14.88
CA GLY A 76 2.30 3.55 -13.83
C GLY A 76 2.90 3.72 -12.47
N VAL A 77 2.61 2.76 -11.61
CA VAL A 77 3.03 2.75 -10.20
C VAL A 77 4.28 1.92 -10.07
N GLN A 78 5.20 2.38 -9.23
CA GLN A 78 6.46 1.66 -9.02
C GLN A 78 6.79 1.60 -7.54
N TRP A 79 7.15 0.42 -7.06
CA TRP A 79 7.64 0.22 -5.70
C TRP A 79 9.07 0.72 -5.61
N ILE A 80 9.34 1.61 -4.67
CA ILE A 80 10.66 2.23 -4.52
C ILE A 80 11.30 1.98 -3.16
N TYR A 81 10.52 1.53 -2.18
CA TYR A 81 11.02 1.41 -0.82
C TYR A 81 11.95 0.21 -0.67
N SER A 82 13.06 0.42 0.01
CA SER A 82 14.02 -0.64 0.32
C SER A 82 14.53 -0.42 1.73
N GLU A 83 14.44 -1.46 2.55
CA GLU A 83 14.87 -1.36 3.94
C GLU A 83 16.38 -1.44 4.03
N PRO A 84 17.03 -0.50 4.76
CA PRO A 84 18.45 -0.61 5.04
C PRO A 84 18.75 -1.88 5.84
N GLU A 85 19.94 -2.42 5.65
CA GLU A 85 20.35 -3.67 6.29
C GLU A 85 20.27 -3.58 7.82
N HIS A 86 20.79 -2.48 8.38
CA HIS A 86 20.77 -2.33 9.83
C HIS A 86 19.34 -2.19 10.37
N LEU A 87 18.44 -1.63 9.57
CA LEU A 87 17.04 -1.51 9.97
C LEU A 87 16.39 -2.89 10.04
N LYS A 88 16.72 -3.77 9.10
CA LYS A 88 16.22 -5.13 9.11
C LYS A 88 16.67 -5.86 10.37
N GLU A 89 17.91 -5.67 10.76
CA GLU A 89 18.43 -6.29 11.99
C GLU A 89 17.74 -5.73 13.23
N MET A 90 17.54 -4.43 13.27
CA MET A 90 16.83 -3.80 14.39
C MET A 90 15.41 -4.30 14.50
N MET A 91 14.73 -4.45 13.36
CA MET A 91 13.37 -4.95 13.34
C MET A 91 13.32 -6.41 13.80
N LYS A 92 14.29 -7.20 13.40
CA LYS A 92 14.38 -8.59 13.83
C LYS A 92 14.54 -8.69 15.33
N THR A 93 15.44 -7.90 15.90
CA THR A 93 15.63 -7.85 17.35
C THR A 93 14.36 -7.40 18.05
N SER A 94 13.70 -6.41 17.48
CA SER A 94 12.46 -5.89 18.05
C SER A 94 11.37 -6.96 18.10
N LEU A 95 11.27 -7.77 17.04
CA LEU A 95 10.30 -8.86 16.99
C LEU A 95 10.59 -9.91 18.06
N GLU A 96 11.86 -10.18 18.34
CA GLU A 96 12.23 -11.12 19.38
C GLU A 96 11.81 -10.66 20.77
N LEU A 97 11.66 -9.36 20.95
CA LEU A 97 11.27 -8.78 22.24
C LEU A 97 9.77 -8.65 22.42
N LEU A 98 8.98 -8.97 21.40
CA LEU A 98 7.53 -8.93 21.52
C LEU A 98 7.05 -9.97 22.52
N PRO A 99 6.04 -9.62 23.36
CA PRO A 99 5.51 -10.55 24.35
C PRO A 99 4.79 -11.73 23.72
#